data_725ff6972202241de72d2b726b93cef8
#
_entry.id   725ff6972202241de72d2b726b93cef8
#
_cell.length_a   1.000
_cell.length_b   1.000
_cell.length_c   1.000
_cell.angle_alpha   90.00
_cell.angle_beta   90.00
_cell.angle_gamma   90.00
#
_symmetry.space_group_name_H-M   'P 1'
#
loop_
_entity.id
_entity.type
_entity.pdbx_description
1 polymer ?
#
loop_
_entity_poly.entity_id
_entity_poly.type
_entity_poly.pdbx_seq_one_letter_code
_entity_poly.pdbx_strand_id
1 'polypeptide(L)'
;MSPQNLRIDWQRVALNLRSHGIQLQAGSRKLGKHAGWLGQMARDEIGRSVEFHDGLRLLDYHLSVCGEAAHLALLSGQQTLPIKEAA
;
A
#
# COMPACT_ATOMS: atom_id res chain seq x y z
N MET A 1 5.31 -3.55 -23.02
CA MET A 1 4.97 -3.35 -22.34
C MET A 1 4.61 -2.21 -21.82
N SER A 2 3.88 -2.19 -21.37
CA SER A 2 3.34 -0.95 -21.08
C SER A 2 3.61 -0.47 -19.67
N PRO A 3 3.93 0.79 -19.47
CA PRO A 3 4.24 1.28 -18.13
C PRO A 3 3.09 1.16 -17.15
N GLN A 4 1.87 1.12 -17.64
CA GLN A 4 0.75 1.01 -16.72
C GLN A 4 0.77 -0.29 -15.92
N ASN A 5 1.59 -1.24 -16.33
CA ASN A 5 1.72 -2.47 -15.56
C ASN A 5 2.41 -2.26 -14.24
N LEU A 6 2.97 -1.08 -14.02
CA LEU A 6 3.69 -0.77 -12.80
C LEU A 6 2.85 -0.03 -11.77
N ARG A 7 1.54 -0.14 -11.89
CA ARG A 7 0.66 0.52 -10.94
C ARG A 7 0.78 -0.11 -9.56
N ILE A 8 0.77 0.75 -8.56
CA ILE A 8 0.80 0.31 -7.17
C ILE A 8 -0.62 -0.01 -6.72
N ASP A 9 -0.77 -1.14 -6.07
CA ASP A 9 -2.06 -1.51 -5.48
C ASP A 9 -2.16 -0.86 -4.10
N TRP A 10 -2.67 0.36 -4.07
CA TRP A 10 -2.74 1.13 -2.83
C TRP A 10 -3.68 0.49 -1.82
N GLN A 11 -4.72 -0.18 -2.27
CA GLN A 11 -5.59 -0.90 -1.36
C GLN A 11 -4.80 -1.98 -0.61
N ARG A 12 -3.94 -2.69 -1.32
CA ARG A 12 -3.10 -3.70 -0.70
C ARG A 12 -2.15 -3.10 0.32
N VAL A 13 -1.62 -1.91 0.03
CA VAL A 13 -0.75 -1.23 0.99
C VAL A 13 -1.48 -1.01 2.30
N ALA A 14 -2.68 -0.44 2.23
CA ALA A 14 -3.45 -0.15 3.44
C ALA A 14 -3.84 -1.44 4.17
N LEU A 15 -4.24 -2.46 3.44
CA LEU A 15 -4.61 -3.74 4.05
C LEU A 15 -3.41 -4.42 4.70
N ASN A 16 -2.24 -4.32 4.09
CA ASN A 16 -1.02 -4.89 4.67
C ASN A 16 -0.67 -4.20 5.99
N LEU A 17 -0.77 -2.87 6.02
CA LEU A 17 -0.51 -2.13 7.24
C LEU A 17 -1.47 -2.57 8.35
N ARG A 18 -2.73 -2.70 8.02
CA ARG A 18 -3.72 -3.13 9.00
C ARG A 18 -3.42 -4.54 9.52
N SER A 19 -3.02 -5.44 8.62
CA SER A 19 -2.74 -6.81 9.03
C SER A 19 -1.51 -6.91 9.91
N HIS A 20 -0.65 -5.88 9.88
CA HIS A 20 0.52 -5.82 10.74
C HIS A 20 0.27 -5.02 12.02
N GLY A 21 -1.00 -4.79 12.35
CA GLY A 21 -1.35 -4.19 13.61
C GLY A 21 -1.41 -2.67 13.61
N ILE A 22 -1.32 -2.03 12.45
CA ILE A 22 -1.39 -0.58 12.38
C ILE A 22 -2.85 -0.14 12.38
N GLN A 23 -3.19 0.74 13.30
CA GLN A 23 -4.49 1.40 13.26
C GLN A 23 -4.47 2.40 12.11
N LEU A 24 -5.41 2.26 11.18
CA LEU A 24 -5.37 3.07 9.97
C LEU A 24 -5.54 4.56 10.27
N GLN A 25 -6.33 4.91 11.29
CA GLN A 25 -6.47 6.32 11.65
C GLN A 25 -5.14 6.90 12.14
N ALA A 26 -4.46 6.17 13.02
CA ALA A 26 -3.18 6.64 13.55
C ALA A 26 -2.12 6.67 12.45
N GLY A 27 -2.10 5.67 11.59
CA GLY A 27 -1.17 5.64 10.47
C GLY A 27 -1.38 6.80 9.51
N SER A 28 -2.65 7.14 9.24
CA SER A 28 -2.95 8.29 8.40
C SER A 28 -2.39 9.57 8.98
N ARG A 29 -2.60 9.78 10.27
CA ARG A 29 -2.10 11.00 10.93
C ARG A 29 -0.58 11.04 10.94
N LYS A 30 0.05 9.91 11.15
CA LYS A 30 1.51 9.83 11.13
C LYS A 30 2.08 10.28 9.79
N LEU A 31 1.32 10.04 8.72
CA LEU A 31 1.72 10.44 7.38
C LEU A 31 1.29 11.85 7.03
N GLY A 32 0.71 12.57 7.97
CA GLY A 32 0.28 13.94 7.75
C GLY A 32 -1.05 14.07 7.01
N LYS A 33 -1.84 13.01 7.01
CA LYS A 33 -3.13 13.00 6.32
C LYS A 33 -4.27 12.98 7.33
N HIS A 34 -5.50 13.22 6.85
CA HIS A 34 -6.65 13.12 7.73
C HIS A 34 -6.85 11.67 8.17
N ALA A 35 -7.57 11.51 9.29
CA ALA A 35 -7.66 10.20 9.94
C ALA A 35 -8.26 9.11 9.07
N GLY A 36 -9.13 9.46 8.14
CA GLY A 36 -9.80 8.49 7.28
C GLY A 36 -9.04 8.09 6.03
N TRP A 37 -7.86 8.66 5.81
CA TRP A 37 -7.15 8.49 4.54
C TRP A 37 -6.83 7.03 4.22
N LEU A 38 -6.17 6.33 5.14
CA LEU A 38 -5.83 4.93 4.91
C LEU A 38 -7.06 4.04 4.91
N GLY A 39 -8.08 4.39 5.70
CA GLY A 39 -9.33 3.64 5.67
C GLY A 39 -10.01 3.70 4.31
N GLN A 40 -10.04 4.89 3.72
CA GLN A 40 -10.59 5.04 2.36
C GLN A 40 -9.77 4.25 1.36
N MET A 41 -8.46 4.24 1.52
CA MET A 41 -7.58 3.48 0.65
C MET A 41 -7.84 1.98 0.79
N ALA A 42 -8.06 1.50 2.02
CA ALA A 42 -8.37 0.08 2.25
C ALA A 42 -9.68 -0.33 1.62
N ARG A 43 -10.62 0.62 1.46
CA ARG A 43 -11.90 0.36 0.80
C ARG A 43 -11.85 0.65 -0.70
N ASP A 44 -10.66 0.93 -1.21
CA ASP A 44 -10.43 1.20 -2.63
C ASP A 44 -11.19 2.45 -3.11
N GLU A 45 -11.26 3.46 -2.27
CA GLU A 45 -12.01 4.68 -2.58
C GLU A 45 -11.14 5.80 -3.13
N ILE A 46 -9.83 5.80 -2.84
CA ILE A 46 -8.97 6.91 -3.22
C ILE A 46 -7.67 6.49 -3.89
N GLY A 47 -7.56 5.23 -4.30
CA GLY A 47 -6.29 4.74 -4.86
C GLY A 47 -5.79 5.55 -6.05
N ARG A 48 -6.69 6.11 -6.83
CA ARG A 48 -6.32 6.89 -8.00
C ARG A 48 -5.84 8.29 -7.67
N SER A 49 -6.11 8.72 -6.45
CA SER A 49 -5.82 10.09 -6.03
C SER A 49 -4.59 10.19 -5.15
N VAL A 50 -3.81 9.13 -5.06
CA VAL A 50 -2.61 9.17 -4.22
C VAL A 50 -1.55 10.01 -4.94
N GLU A 51 -1.21 11.14 -4.31
CA GLU A 51 -0.22 12.04 -4.85
C GLU A 51 1.17 11.42 -4.75
N PHE A 52 2.05 11.83 -5.64
CA PHE A 52 3.37 11.21 -5.74
C PHE A 52 4.13 11.24 -4.40
N HIS A 53 4.20 12.40 -3.77
CA HIS A 53 4.95 12.51 -2.50
C HIS A 53 4.27 11.73 -1.38
N ASP A 54 2.96 11.75 -1.34
CA ASP A 54 2.22 10.95 -0.36
C ASP A 54 2.48 9.47 -0.59
N GLY A 55 2.50 9.06 -1.86
CA GLY A 55 2.76 7.69 -2.21
C GLY A 55 4.15 7.23 -1.79
N LEU A 56 5.16 8.08 -2.01
CA LEU A 56 6.52 7.74 -1.60
C LEU A 56 6.62 7.55 -0.09
N ARG A 57 6.01 8.45 0.67
CA ARG A 57 6.05 8.35 2.12
C ARG A 57 5.30 7.12 2.60
N LEU A 58 4.18 6.81 1.96
CA LEU A 58 3.42 5.63 2.31
C LEU A 58 4.19 4.35 1.99
N LEU A 59 4.86 4.30 0.86
CA LEU A 59 5.66 3.14 0.50
C LEU A 59 6.81 2.94 1.47
N ASP A 60 7.45 4.03 1.89
CA ASP A 60 8.52 3.94 2.87
C ASP A 60 7.99 3.40 4.21
N TYR A 61 6.83 3.87 4.62
CA TYR A 61 6.18 3.40 5.83
C TYR A 61 5.83 1.91 5.69
N HIS A 62 5.30 1.52 4.55
CA HIS A 62 4.96 0.13 4.28
C HIS A 62 6.19 -0.76 4.41
N LEU A 63 7.32 -0.32 3.85
CA LEU A 63 8.55 -1.08 3.96
C LEU A 63 8.97 -1.25 5.41
N SER A 64 8.89 -0.18 6.21
CA SER A 64 9.34 -0.24 7.59
C SER A 64 8.44 -1.10 8.47
N VAL A 65 7.15 -1.18 8.15
CA VAL A 65 6.19 -1.94 8.96
C VAL A 65 6.09 -3.39 8.49
N CYS A 66 5.95 -3.59 7.20
CA CYS A 66 5.62 -4.91 6.66
C CYS A 66 6.85 -5.73 6.26
N GLY A 67 7.99 -5.08 6.10
CA GLY A 67 9.21 -5.78 5.75
C GLY A 67 9.47 -5.83 4.27
N GLU A 68 10.69 -6.20 3.92
CA GLU A 68 11.17 -6.13 2.55
C GLU A 68 10.42 -7.09 1.63
N ALA A 69 10.14 -8.30 2.10
CA ALA A 69 9.49 -9.29 1.24
C ALA A 69 8.10 -8.83 0.81
N ALA A 70 7.30 -8.31 1.75
CA ALA A 70 5.98 -7.81 1.43
C ALA A 70 6.06 -6.59 0.53
N HIS A 71 7.06 -5.74 0.77
CA HIS A 71 7.24 -4.54 -0.02
C HIS A 71 7.62 -4.87 -1.46
N LEU A 72 8.52 -5.82 -1.65
CA LEU A 72 8.90 -6.24 -3.00
C LEU A 72 7.76 -6.92 -3.74
N ALA A 73 6.96 -7.70 -3.04
CA ALA A 73 5.79 -8.32 -3.64
C ALA A 73 4.81 -7.27 -4.15
N LEU A 74 4.64 -6.20 -3.36
CA LEU A 74 3.77 -5.09 -3.75
C LEU A 74 4.30 -4.41 -5.02
N LEU A 75 5.59 -4.12 -5.05
CA LEU A 75 6.18 -3.39 -6.16
C LEU A 75 6.23 -4.22 -7.43
N SER A 76 6.32 -5.54 -7.31
CA SER A 76 6.38 -6.39 -8.49
C SER A 76 5.05 -6.45 -9.23
N GLY A 77 4.00 -6.04 -8.56
CA GLY A 77 2.68 -5.96 -9.18
C GLY A 77 2.03 -7.29 -9.35
N GLN A 78 2.66 -8.25 -8.85
CA GLN A 78 2.10 -9.45 -9.14
C GLN A 78 1.77 -10.22 -8.16
N GLN A 79 1.88 -9.96 -8.03
CA GLN A 79 1.72 -10.54 -7.42
C GLN A 79 0.99 -11.22 -7.15
N THR A 80 0.77 -11.04 -7.45
CA THR A 80 0.16 -11.49 -7.13
C THR A 80 -0.09 -12.60 -7.17
N LEU A 81 0.15 -12.72 -7.69
CA LEU A 81 0.07 -13.73 -7.81
C LEU A 81 0.34 -14.71 -7.45
N PRO A 82 0.32 -14.77 -7.60
CA PRO A 82 0.49 -15.61 -7.31
C PRO A 82 0.88 -16.42 -7.02
N ILE A 83 1.21 -16.18 -7.16
CA ILE A 83 1.64 -16.86 -7.07
C ILE A 83 1.65 -17.73 -6.63
N LYS A 84 1.40 -17.62 -6.56
CA LYS A 84 1.35 -18.39 -6.12
C LYS A 84 1.41 -19.30 -5.95
N GLU A 85 1.38 -19.00 -6.35
CA GLU A 85 1.47 -19.72 -6.27
C GLU A 85 1.84 -20.46 -6.12
N ALA A 86 2.04 -20.18 -6.28
CA ALA A 86 2.38 -20.83 -6.13
C ALA A 86 2.55 -21.46 -5.87
N ALA A 87 2.54 -21.36 -5.82
CA ALA A 87 2.74 -22.04 -5.57
C ALA A 87 2.74 -22.52 -5.35
#